data_df10d222ee407078c4759cd2bd07948a
#
_entry.id   df10d222ee407078c4759cd2bd07948a
#
_cell.length_a   1.000
_cell.length_b   1.000
_cell.length_c   1.000
_cell.angle_alpha   90.00
_cell.angle_beta   90.00
_cell.angle_gamma   90.00
#
_symmetry.space_group_name_H-M   'P 1'
#
loop_
_entity.id
_entity.type
_entity.pdbx_description
1 polymer ?
#
loop_
_entity_poly.entity_id
_entity_poly.type
_entity_poly.pdbx_seq_one_letter_code
_entity_poly.pdbx_strand_id
1 'polypeptide(L)'
;MITSFKLSKQKKITHGFFNRNGGKSDGIYKSLNCGPGSHDKRNKVIENLRIVKNKICKKTKNIVLLHQIHSKKILFIDKNFRFNKKKVKADAIITGQKKIPIAVLTADCVPI
;
A
#
# COMPACT_ATOMS: atom_id res chain seq x y z
N MET A 1 3.53 -12.00 -5.37
CA MET A 1 3.58 -10.63 -5.94
C MET A 1 3.65 -10.71 -7.45
N ILE A 2 2.80 -10.00 -8.12
CA ILE A 2 2.77 -9.88 -9.59
C ILE A 2 3.34 -8.51 -9.97
N THR A 3 4.02 -8.41 -11.11
CA THR A 3 4.57 -7.15 -11.62
C THR A 3 4.10 -6.90 -13.06
N SER A 4 3.96 -5.64 -13.42
CA SER A 4 3.66 -5.22 -14.79
C SER A 4 4.93 -5.24 -15.62
N PHE A 5 4.90 -5.90 -16.78
CA PHE A 5 6.02 -5.92 -17.71
C PHE A 5 6.43 -4.51 -18.18
N LYS A 6 5.47 -3.64 -18.45
CA LYS A 6 5.72 -2.26 -18.86
C LYS A 6 6.42 -1.44 -17.77
N LEU A 7 5.93 -1.54 -16.52
CA LEU A 7 6.51 -0.83 -15.38
C LEU A 7 7.87 -1.39 -14.98
N SER A 8 8.11 -2.69 -15.14
CA SER A 8 9.41 -3.33 -14.86
C SER A 8 10.55 -2.83 -15.75
N LYS A 9 10.23 -2.29 -16.92
CA LYS A 9 11.22 -1.64 -17.80
C LYS A 9 11.68 -0.27 -17.27
N GLN A 10 10.96 0.32 -16.32
CA GLN A 10 11.30 1.62 -15.75
C GLN A 10 12.27 1.44 -14.58
N LYS A 11 13.57 1.65 -14.83
CA LYS A 11 14.66 1.43 -13.85
C LYS A 11 14.50 2.18 -12.52
N LYS A 12 13.67 3.24 -12.49
CA LYS A 12 13.46 4.10 -11.32
C LYS A 12 12.20 3.76 -10.52
N ILE A 13 11.42 2.78 -10.97
CA ILE A 13 10.13 2.40 -10.35
C ILE A 13 10.24 0.97 -9.84
N THR A 14 9.95 0.77 -8.56
CA THR A 14 9.66 -0.53 -7.97
C THR A 14 8.16 -0.63 -7.72
N HIS A 15 7.52 -1.69 -8.19
CA HIS A 15 6.09 -1.86 -8.05
C HIS A 15 5.74 -3.34 -7.81
N GLY A 16 4.53 -3.59 -7.33
CA GLY A 16 4.01 -4.94 -7.17
C GLY A 16 2.52 -4.94 -6.85
N PHE A 17 1.83 -5.94 -7.38
CA PHE A 17 0.46 -6.29 -7.06
C PHE A 17 0.49 -7.49 -6.13
N PHE A 18 -0.09 -7.35 -4.96
CA PHE A 18 -0.09 -8.37 -3.93
C PHE A 18 -1.46 -9.03 -3.86
N ASN A 19 -1.48 -10.35 -3.83
CA ASN A 19 -2.68 -11.11 -3.54
C ASN A 19 -2.72 -11.46 -2.04
N ARG A 20 -3.72 -12.26 -1.63
CA ARG A 20 -3.94 -12.64 -0.24
C ARG A 20 -2.85 -13.52 0.39
N ASN A 21 -1.88 -14.03 -0.37
CA ASN A 21 -0.92 -15.02 0.11
C ASN A 21 0.33 -14.40 0.74
N GLY A 22 0.94 -15.11 1.71
CA GLY A 22 2.24 -14.76 2.27
C GLY A 22 2.20 -13.79 3.46
N GLY A 23 1.06 -13.67 4.11
CA GLY A 23 0.88 -12.84 5.29
C GLY A 23 0.79 -13.62 6.60
N LYS A 24 0.35 -12.92 7.64
CA LYS A 24 0.28 -13.39 9.04
C LYS A 24 -1.13 -13.48 9.60
N SER A 25 -2.13 -13.05 8.86
CA SER A 25 -3.53 -13.12 9.30
C SER A 25 -4.10 -14.52 9.16
N ASP A 26 -5.10 -14.83 9.99
CA ASP A 26 -5.75 -16.14 10.10
C ASP A 26 -7.24 -16.04 9.73
N GLY A 27 -7.90 -17.19 9.70
CA GLY A 27 -9.34 -17.29 9.44
C GLY A 27 -9.76 -16.68 8.11
N ILE A 28 -10.82 -15.88 8.12
CA ILE A 28 -11.36 -15.23 6.92
C ILE A 28 -10.37 -14.22 6.30
N TYR A 29 -9.41 -13.71 7.09
CA TYR A 29 -8.39 -12.76 6.64
C TYR A 29 -7.10 -13.41 6.14
N LYS A 30 -7.05 -14.75 6.08
CA LYS A 30 -5.85 -15.49 5.67
C LYS A 30 -5.44 -15.14 4.23
N SER A 31 -4.24 -14.61 4.02
CA SER A 31 -3.20 -14.39 5.03
C SER A 31 -2.62 -12.95 4.99
N LEU A 32 -2.59 -12.28 3.84
CA LEU A 32 -1.95 -10.97 3.65
C LEU A 32 -2.98 -9.83 3.69
N ASN A 33 -3.81 -9.81 4.72
CA ASN A 33 -4.73 -8.70 4.90
C ASN A 33 -3.97 -7.44 5.31
N CYS A 34 -4.01 -6.43 4.47
CA CYS A 34 -3.36 -5.12 4.66
C CYS A 34 -4.36 -4.00 5.00
N GLY A 35 -5.62 -4.35 5.28
CA GLY A 35 -6.69 -3.40 5.53
C GLY A 35 -6.80 -3.00 7.01
N PRO A 36 -6.31 -1.82 7.43
CA PRO A 36 -6.40 -1.38 8.82
C PRO A 36 -7.84 -1.11 9.31
N GLY A 37 -8.78 -0.95 8.37
CA GLY A 37 -10.20 -0.80 8.65
C GLY A 37 -10.97 -2.10 8.79
N SER A 38 -10.32 -3.26 8.61
CA SER A 38 -10.94 -4.56 8.81
C SER A 38 -11.05 -4.91 10.32
N HIS A 39 -11.87 -5.93 10.64
CA HIS A 39 -11.96 -6.48 12.00
C HIS A 39 -10.85 -7.48 12.34
N ASP A 40 -9.81 -7.57 11.54
CA ASP A 40 -8.64 -8.40 11.80
C ASP A 40 -7.81 -7.86 12.97
N LYS A 41 -6.97 -8.71 13.55
CA LYS A 41 -6.04 -8.32 14.61
C LYS A 41 -5.07 -7.24 14.10
N ARG A 42 -5.06 -6.10 14.76
CA ARG A 42 -4.26 -4.93 14.34
C ARG A 42 -2.77 -5.26 14.17
N ASN A 43 -2.19 -6.06 15.06
CA ASN A 43 -0.78 -6.48 14.96
C ASN A 43 -0.51 -7.30 13.68
N LYS A 44 -1.45 -8.17 13.28
CA LYS A 44 -1.33 -8.96 12.04
C LYS A 44 -1.33 -8.06 10.80
N VAL A 45 -2.26 -7.10 10.76
CA VAL A 45 -2.32 -6.11 9.67
C VAL A 45 -1.04 -5.29 9.58
N ILE A 46 -0.48 -4.85 10.72
CA ILE A 46 0.80 -4.12 10.76
C ILE A 46 1.95 -4.98 10.22
N GLU A 47 2.02 -6.26 10.62
CA GLU A 47 3.04 -7.18 10.10
C GLU A 47 2.89 -7.40 8.59
N ASN A 48 1.67 -7.56 8.10
CA ASN A 48 1.39 -7.71 6.68
C ASN A 48 1.83 -6.49 5.87
N LEU A 49 1.51 -5.30 6.34
CA LEU A 49 1.98 -4.04 5.73
C LEU A 49 3.50 -3.94 5.73
N ARG A 50 4.17 -4.40 6.79
CA ARG A 50 5.64 -4.47 6.84
C ARG A 50 6.20 -5.43 5.80
N ILE A 51 5.56 -6.59 5.59
CA ILE A 51 5.96 -7.56 4.55
C ILE A 51 5.87 -6.90 3.17
N VAL A 52 4.73 -6.30 2.84
CA VAL A 52 4.51 -5.60 1.57
C VAL A 52 5.53 -4.48 1.37
N LYS A 53 5.66 -3.60 2.35
CA LYS A 53 6.61 -2.49 2.32
C LYS A 53 8.05 -2.98 2.07
N ASN A 54 8.48 -4.05 2.73
CA ASN A 54 9.84 -4.58 2.58
C ASN A 54 10.09 -5.16 1.19
N LYS A 55 9.08 -5.69 0.52
CA LYS A 55 9.21 -6.17 -0.86
C LYS A 55 9.34 -5.02 -1.87
N ILE A 56 8.75 -3.86 -1.58
CA ILE A 56 8.79 -2.68 -2.45
C ILE A 56 9.98 -1.78 -2.11
N CYS A 57 10.19 -1.47 -0.83
CA CYS A 57 11.28 -0.61 -0.40
C CYS A 57 11.73 -0.94 1.03
N LYS A 58 12.83 -1.64 1.17
CA LYS A 58 13.39 -2.01 2.50
C LYS A 58 13.87 -0.81 3.31
N LYS A 59 14.33 0.25 2.63
CA LYS A 59 15.01 1.41 3.24
C LYS A 59 14.07 2.39 3.94
N THR A 60 12.77 2.23 3.82
CA THR A 60 11.79 3.13 4.45
C THR A 60 11.14 2.48 5.66
N LYS A 61 10.69 3.30 6.60
CA LYS A 61 9.96 2.81 7.80
C LYS A 61 8.49 2.54 7.50
N ASN A 62 7.87 3.37 6.67
CA ASN A 62 6.42 3.41 6.46
C ASN A 62 6.05 3.25 4.99
N ILE A 63 4.81 2.86 4.74
CA ILE A 63 4.12 2.90 3.46
C ILE A 63 2.94 3.86 3.57
N VAL A 64 2.74 4.70 2.57
CA VAL A 64 1.62 5.65 2.56
C VAL A 64 0.37 4.93 2.07
N LEU A 65 -0.63 4.91 2.93
CA LEU A 65 -1.98 4.41 2.65
C LEU A 65 -2.99 5.53 2.81
N LEU A 66 -4.09 5.41 2.10
CA LEU A 66 -5.24 6.32 2.19
C LEU A 66 -6.35 5.72 3.05
N HIS A 67 -7.20 6.57 3.58
CA HIS A 67 -8.55 6.21 3.96
C HIS A 67 -9.42 6.36 2.70
N GLN A 68 -9.60 5.25 1.97
CA GLN A 68 -10.31 5.21 0.70
C GLN A 68 -11.81 5.36 0.94
N ILE A 69 -12.46 6.25 0.20
CA ILE A 69 -13.87 6.65 0.36
C ILE A 69 -14.67 6.56 -0.94
N HIS A 70 -14.12 5.86 -1.96
CA HIS A 70 -14.73 5.71 -3.28
C HIS A 70 -14.99 7.06 -3.96
N SER A 71 -13.98 7.92 -3.98
CA SER A 71 -14.04 9.27 -4.52
C SER A 71 -13.06 9.50 -5.66
N LYS A 72 -13.11 10.67 -6.27
CA LYS A 72 -12.12 11.17 -7.23
C LYS A 72 -11.00 12.00 -6.58
N LYS A 73 -10.90 12.00 -5.26
CA LYS A 73 -9.89 12.77 -4.54
C LYS A 73 -8.52 12.13 -4.67
N ILE A 74 -7.52 12.97 -4.90
CA ILE A 74 -6.13 12.60 -5.09
C ILE A 74 -5.28 13.24 -3.99
N LEU A 75 -4.44 12.44 -3.33
CA LEU A 75 -3.37 12.95 -2.47
C LEU A 75 -2.13 13.22 -3.33
N PHE A 76 -1.70 14.47 -3.38
CA PHE A 76 -0.44 14.84 -4.00
C PHE A 76 0.66 14.91 -2.95
N ILE A 77 1.72 14.12 -3.12
CA ILE A 77 2.85 14.07 -2.19
C ILE A 77 4.03 14.84 -2.81
N ASP A 78 4.36 15.97 -2.21
CA ASP A 78 5.50 16.82 -2.57
C ASP A 78 6.66 16.67 -1.56
N LYS A 79 7.68 17.52 -1.71
CA LYS A 79 8.84 17.56 -0.82
C LYS A 79 8.53 17.92 0.65
N ASN A 80 7.39 18.57 0.90
CA ASN A 80 6.96 19.01 2.23
C ASN A 80 6.10 17.96 2.95
N PHE A 81 5.78 16.86 2.27
CA PHE A 81 4.98 15.80 2.86
C PHE A 81 5.62 15.27 4.14
N ARG A 82 4.80 15.13 5.19
CA ARG A 82 5.18 14.47 6.44
C ARG A 82 4.24 13.29 6.69
N PHE A 83 4.84 12.17 7.02
CA PHE A 83 4.08 10.97 7.35
C PHE A 83 3.25 11.22 8.62
N ASN A 84 1.93 11.01 8.51
CA ASN A 84 0.99 11.16 9.61
C ASN A 84 0.27 9.83 9.88
N LYS A 85 0.04 9.51 11.16
CA LYS A 85 -0.76 8.33 11.55
C LYS A 85 -2.22 8.45 11.09
N LYS A 86 -2.78 9.67 11.03
CA LYS A 86 -4.12 9.92 10.49
C LYS A 86 -4.04 9.91 8.96
N LYS A 87 -4.75 8.97 8.34
CA LYS A 87 -4.77 8.84 6.89
C LYS A 87 -5.61 9.92 6.24
N VAL A 88 -5.15 10.40 5.10
CA VAL A 88 -5.91 11.31 4.25
C VAL A 88 -7.06 10.56 3.58
N LYS A 89 -8.24 11.16 3.54
CA LYS A 89 -9.40 10.65 2.80
C LYS A 89 -9.23 10.95 1.32
N ALA A 90 -8.87 9.95 0.55
CA ALA A 90 -8.68 10.02 -0.90
C ALA A 90 -8.59 8.60 -1.48
N ASP A 91 -8.60 8.49 -2.81
CA ASP A 91 -8.61 7.18 -3.49
C ASP A 91 -7.47 7.04 -4.51
N ALA A 92 -6.66 8.07 -4.69
CA ALA A 92 -5.46 8.03 -5.52
C ALA A 92 -4.30 8.79 -4.86
N ILE A 93 -3.08 8.42 -5.21
CA ILE A 93 -1.85 9.08 -4.75
C ILE A 93 -0.98 9.38 -5.96
N ILE A 94 -0.48 10.61 -6.04
CA ILE A 94 0.51 11.03 -7.03
C ILE A 94 1.74 11.55 -6.31
N THR A 95 2.92 11.08 -6.72
CA THR A 95 4.18 11.58 -6.18
C THR A 95 5.31 11.46 -7.21
N GLY A 96 6.20 12.46 -7.22
CA GLY A 96 7.52 12.38 -7.84
C GLY A 96 8.65 12.16 -6.82
N GLN A 97 8.33 12.03 -5.53
CA GLN A 97 9.33 11.89 -4.48
C GLN A 97 9.89 10.47 -4.44
N LYS A 98 11.23 10.39 -4.30
CA LYS A 98 11.93 9.11 -4.18
C LYS A 98 11.81 8.54 -2.76
N LYS A 99 11.87 7.22 -2.64
CA LYS A 99 11.87 6.49 -1.35
C LYS A 99 10.60 6.71 -0.51
N ILE A 100 9.50 7.05 -1.15
CA ILE A 100 8.18 7.09 -0.52
C ILE A 100 7.34 5.97 -1.15
N PRO A 101 7.23 4.79 -0.54
CA PRO A 101 6.34 3.75 -1.02
C PRO A 101 4.89 4.16 -0.77
N ILE A 102 4.11 4.09 -1.81
CA ILE A 102 2.67 4.40 -1.81
C ILE A 102 1.88 3.14 -2.16
N ALA A 103 0.69 2.99 -1.64
CA ALA A 103 -0.19 1.87 -1.99
C ALA A 103 -1.66 2.25 -1.90
N VAL A 104 -2.46 1.55 -2.69
CA VAL A 104 -3.91 1.48 -2.55
C VAL A 104 -4.31 0.07 -2.20
N LEU A 105 -5.40 -0.09 -1.46
CA LEU A 105 -5.94 -1.37 -1.06
C LEU A 105 -7.13 -1.71 -1.96
N THR A 106 -7.19 -2.96 -2.39
CA THR A 106 -8.31 -3.48 -3.18
C THR A 106 -8.79 -4.79 -2.57
N ALA A 107 -10.10 -5.02 -2.61
CA ALA A 107 -10.70 -6.31 -2.33
C ALA A 107 -11.35 -6.85 -3.60
N ASP A 108 -12.35 -6.15 -4.11
CA ASP A 108 -13.07 -6.50 -5.33
C ASP A 108 -12.83 -5.49 -6.47
N CYS A 109 -12.19 -4.36 -6.16
CA CYS A 109 -11.85 -3.33 -7.12
C CYS A 109 -10.61 -3.69 -7.96
N VAL A 110 -10.57 -3.20 -9.17
CA VAL A 110 -9.38 -3.29 -10.03
C VAL A 110 -8.47 -2.10 -9.74
N PRO A 111 -7.21 -2.31 -9.35
CA PRO A 111 -6.25 -1.22 -9.22
C PRO A 111 -5.80 -0.76 -10.62
N ILE A 112 -5.79 0.52 -10.83
CA ILE A 112 -5.35 1.14 -12.09
C ILE A 112 -4.07 1.93 -11.86
#